data_76ef2773008543a4bc1ee7c72eca3a76
#
_entry.id   76ef2773008543a4bc1ee7c72eca3a76
#
_cell.length_a   1.000
_cell.length_b   1.000
_cell.length_c   1.000
_cell.angle_alpha   90.00
_cell.angle_beta   90.00
_cell.angle_gamma   90.00
#
_symmetry.space_group_name_H-M   'P 1'
#
loop_
_entity.id
_entity.type
_entity.pdbx_description
1 polymer ?
#
loop_
_entity_poly.entity_id
_entity_poly.type
_entity_poly.pdbx_seq_one_letter_code
_entity_poly.pdbx_strand_id
1 'polypeptide(L)'
;MEKITILDCPVWYDKTSLLDMLSLAAGRAFLCQNRMGELIVGDSDWGLDPMKGLIRFGKQEFTAGILGTESEIQNTWLWSWAHTESGLPEKSTAISRRAKRDLPDLPEFQTGKFMLDELHNGHNLAMISVGASPDNVCYYRCPYDGGAAFVEIHGLPEEIFAQADDKEFLRQYIQIISGFYCDHRLLAAGFLHQNGTAFTFDESVITAEFGTRKIRLTFERTEDDISRVMDISEV
;
A
#
# COMPACT_ATOMS: atom_id res chain seq x y z
N MET A 1 19.02 6.54 -2.97
CA MET A 1 18.08 7.04 -4.00
C MET A 1 16.77 7.33 -3.26
N GLU A 2 16.16 8.48 -3.52
CA GLU A 2 14.86 8.80 -2.92
C GLU A 2 13.80 7.82 -3.43
N LYS A 3 12.91 7.35 -2.55
CA LYS A 3 11.86 6.41 -2.94
C LYS A 3 10.84 7.10 -3.84
N ILE A 4 10.45 6.43 -4.91
CA ILE A 4 9.36 6.87 -5.79
C ILE A 4 8.02 6.56 -5.11
N THR A 5 7.17 7.56 -4.95
CA THR A 5 5.87 7.45 -4.27
C THR A 5 4.71 7.45 -5.27
N ILE A 6 3.53 7.04 -4.81
CA ILE A 6 2.30 7.12 -5.62
C ILE A 6 1.89 8.56 -5.93
N LEU A 7 2.34 9.54 -5.12
CA LEU A 7 1.96 10.94 -5.24
C LEU A 7 2.50 11.60 -6.51
N ASP A 8 3.61 11.06 -7.04
CA ASP A 8 4.31 11.56 -8.22
C ASP A 8 3.97 10.75 -9.48
N CYS A 9 2.98 9.87 -9.43
CA CYS A 9 2.59 9.04 -10.57
C CYS A 9 2.14 9.92 -11.75
N PRO A 10 2.71 9.73 -12.97
CA PRO A 10 2.50 10.66 -14.08
C PRO A 10 1.14 10.51 -14.78
N VAL A 11 0.38 9.44 -14.52
CA VAL A 11 -0.96 9.26 -15.09
C VAL A 11 -1.98 10.10 -14.34
N TRP A 12 -3.06 10.48 -15.03
CA TRP A 12 -4.16 11.16 -14.35
C TRP A 12 -4.92 10.20 -13.43
N TYR A 13 -5.26 10.67 -12.24
CA TYR A 13 -6.09 10.01 -11.24
C TYR A 13 -6.79 11.05 -10.35
N ASP A 14 -7.88 10.66 -9.71
CA ASP A 14 -8.58 11.51 -8.76
C ASP A 14 -7.94 11.41 -7.37
N LYS A 15 -7.29 12.47 -6.92
CA LYS A 15 -6.62 12.53 -5.59
C LYS A 15 -7.61 12.47 -4.42
N THR A 16 -8.90 12.68 -4.68
CA THR A 16 -9.98 12.59 -3.67
C THR A 16 -10.62 11.20 -3.63
N SER A 17 -10.28 10.33 -4.60
CA SER A 17 -10.80 8.97 -4.70
C SER A 17 -9.91 7.98 -3.94
N LEU A 18 -10.46 7.36 -2.89
CA LEU A 18 -9.78 6.30 -2.15
C LEU A 18 -9.44 5.11 -3.06
N LEU A 19 -10.34 4.79 -4.01
CA LEU A 19 -10.15 3.70 -4.96
C LEU A 19 -8.97 3.96 -5.91
N ASP A 20 -8.84 5.18 -6.43
CA ASP A 20 -7.73 5.54 -7.32
C ASP A 20 -6.40 5.47 -6.59
N MET A 21 -6.33 6.04 -5.39
CA MET A 21 -5.12 6.00 -4.57
C MET A 21 -4.74 4.58 -4.15
N LEU A 22 -5.74 3.75 -3.81
CA LEU A 22 -5.56 2.34 -3.51
C LEU A 22 -5.03 1.57 -4.73
N SER A 23 -5.62 1.82 -5.90
CA SER A 23 -5.20 1.18 -7.16
C SER A 23 -3.74 1.50 -7.47
N LEU A 24 -3.31 2.75 -7.32
CA LEU A 24 -1.91 3.17 -7.50
C LEU A 24 -0.96 2.48 -6.50
N ALA A 25 -1.39 2.31 -5.25
CA ALA A 25 -0.55 1.77 -4.18
C ALA A 25 -0.44 0.24 -4.21
N ALA A 26 -1.51 -0.47 -4.60
CA ALA A 26 -1.67 -1.89 -4.36
C ALA A 26 -0.56 -2.74 -4.99
N GLY A 27 -0.13 -2.46 -6.22
CA GLY A 27 0.85 -3.28 -6.94
C GLY A 27 2.16 -3.45 -6.17
N ARG A 28 2.77 -2.35 -5.80
CA ARG A 28 4.03 -2.36 -5.06
C ARG A 28 3.85 -2.79 -3.61
N ALA A 29 2.76 -2.39 -2.97
CA ALA A 29 2.45 -2.79 -1.60
C ALA A 29 2.31 -4.31 -1.50
N PHE A 30 1.53 -4.97 -2.35
CA PHE A 30 1.39 -6.43 -2.35
C PHE A 30 2.71 -7.15 -2.58
N LEU A 31 3.54 -6.69 -3.53
CA LEU A 31 4.86 -7.28 -3.78
C LEU A 31 5.75 -7.22 -2.53
N CYS A 32 5.87 -6.05 -1.91
CA CYS A 32 6.70 -5.87 -0.72
C CYS A 32 6.15 -6.67 0.48
N GLN A 33 4.81 -6.73 0.64
CA GLN A 33 4.16 -7.53 1.67
C GLN A 33 4.43 -9.03 1.50
N ASN A 34 4.35 -9.57 0.29
CA ASN A 34 4.66 -10.97 0.01
C ASN A 34 6.12 -11.28 0.37
N ARG A 35 7.06 -10.44 -0.06
CA ARG A 35 8.49 -10.61 0.24
C ARG A 35 8.78 -10.47 1.74
N MET A 36 8.14 -9.52 2.43
CA MET A 36 8.25 -9.41 3.89
C MET A 36 7.68 -10.65 4.57
N GLY A 37 6.55 -11.17 4.09
CA GLY A 37 5.96 -12.41 4.57
C GLY A 37 6.92 -13.59 4.48
N GLU A 38 7.60 -13.75 3.34
CA GLU A 38 8.56 -14.84 3.10
C GLU A 38 9.88 -14.67 3.86
N LEU A 39 10.45 -13.46 3.88
CA LEU A 39 11.81 -13.22 4.41
C LEU A 39 11.85 -12.92 5.91
N ILE A 40 10.80 -12.35 6.48
CA ILE A 40 10.80 -11.84 7.86
C ILE A 40 9.76 -12.54 8.73
N VAL A 41 8.50 -12.57 8.28
CA VAL A 41 7.39 -13.06 9.12
C VAL A 41 7.41 -14.59 9.22
N GLY A 42 7.31 -15.30 8.09
CA GLY A 42 7.24 -16.76 8.05
C GLY A 42 6.24 -17.32 9.07
N ASP A 43 6.68 -18.33 9.80
CA ASP A 43 5.94 -18.94 10.93
C ASP A 43 6.38 -18.36 12.30
N SER A 44 7.00 -17.16 12.32
CA SER A 44 7.54 -16.59 13.55
C SER A 44 6.44 -16.02 14.44
N ASP A 45 6.61 -16.16 15.75
CA ASP A 45 5.86 -15.37 16.72
C ASP A 45 6.16 -13.89 16.54
N TRP A 46 5.16 -13.05 16.68
CA TRP A 46 5.32 -11.60 16.64
C TRP A 46 4.95 -10.94 17.96
N GLY A 47 5.44 -9.72 18.17
CA GLY A 47 5.08 -8.92 19.33
C GLY A 47 5.28 -7.44 19.06
N LEU A 48 4.33 -6.62 19.48
CA LEU A 48 4.36 -5.15 19.33
C LEU A 48 4.56 -4.50 20.70
N ASP A 49 5.55 -3.62 20.81
CA ASP A 49 5.74 -2.70 21.95
C ASP A 49 5.43 -1.26 21.47
N PRO A 50 4.20 -0.80 21.60
CA PRO A 50 3.79 0.52 21.10
C PRO A 50 4.44 1.67 21.85
N MET A 51 4.87 1.45 23.12
CA MET A 51 5.54 2.47 23.93
C MET A 51 6.98 2.69 23.48
N LYS A 52 7.65 1.61 23.04
CA LYS A 52 9.00 1.71 22.46
C LYS A 52 8.96 2.04 20.97
N GLY A 53 7.86 1.78 20.27
CA GLY A 53 7.73 1.88 18.82
C GLY A 53 8.52 0.76 18.13
N LEU A 54 8.36 -0.48 18.60
CA LEU A 54 9.08 -1.65 18.11
C LEU A 54 8.12 -2.78 17.81
N ILE A 55 8.39 -3.51 16.73
CA ILE A 55 7.76 -4.78 16.39
C ILE A 55 8.83 -5.86 16.27
N ARG A 56 8.53 -7.06 16.73
CA ARG A 56 9.42 -8.21 16.68
C ARG A 56 8.78 -9.38 15.93
N PHE A 57 9.58 -10.04 15.10
CA PHE A 57 9.26 -11.32 14.46
C PHE A 57 10.36 -12.32 14.82
N GLY A 58 10.00 -13.32 15.62
CA GLY A 58 10.99 -14.26 16.17
C GLY A 58 12.09 -13.53 16.96
N LYS A 59 13.31 -13.51 16.42
CA LYS A 59 14.49 -12.84 17.03
C LYS A 59 14.80 -11.47 16.39
N GLN A 60 14.14 -11.12 15.30
CA GLN A 60 14.37 -9.87 14.58
C GLN A 60 13.47 -8.77 15.14
N GLU A 61 14.02 -7.58 15.32
CA GLU A 61 13.28 -6.41 15.84
C GLU A 61 13.43 -5.24 14.88
N PHE A 62 12.31 -4.53 14.64
CA PHE A 62 12.21 -3.42 13.72
C PHE A 62 11.50 -2.24 14.37
N THR A 63 11.80 -1.03 13.90
CA THR A 63 11.06 0.16 14.29
C THR A 63 9.66 0.10 13.69
N ALA A 64 8.63 0.39 14.49
CA ALA A 64 7.26 0.41 14.08
C ALA A 64 6.52 1.66 14.59
N GLY A 65 5.73 2.26 13.71
CA GLY A 65 4.80 3.33 14.08
C GLY A 65 3.36 2.90 13.85
N ILE A 66 2.44 3.36 14.68
CA ILE A 66 1.02 2.98 14.60
C ILE A 66 0.31 3.90 13.62
N LEU A 67 -0.32 3.31 12.58
CA LEU A 67 -1.23 4.00 11.66
C LEU A 67 -2.58 4.23 12.33
N GLY A 68 -3.20 3.15 12.79
CA GLY A 68 -4.52 3.18 13.38
C GLY A 68 -4.94 1.81 13.89
N THR A 69 -6.19 1.70 14.29
CA THR A 69 -6.78 0.46 14.80
C THR A 69 -8.15 0.21 14.17
N GLU A 70 -8.43 -1.05 13.91
CA GLU A 70 -9.78 -1.56 13.62
C GLU A 70 -10.41 -2.08 14.91
N SER A 71 -11.68 -1.75 15.11
CA SER A 71 -12.54 -2.38 16.11
C SER A 71 -13.51 -3.31 15.40
N GLU A 72 -13.42 -4.61 15.64
CA GLU A 72 -14.37 -5.61 15.14
C GLU A 72 -15.72 -5.49 15.86
N ILE A 73 -15.72 -5.02 17.12
CA ILE A 73 -16.95 -4.85 17.92
C ILE A 73 -17.78 -3.67 17.41
N GLN A 74 -17.12 -2.55 17.07
CA GLN A 74 -17.79 -1.33 16.61
C GLN A 74 -17.83 -1.23 15.08
N ASN A 75 -17.13 -2.09 14.37
CA ASN A 75 -16.88 -2.03 12.92
C ASN A 75 -16.36 -0.66 12.48
N THR A 76 -15.31 -0.15 13.17
CA THR A 76 -14.75 1.18 12.93
C THR A 76 -13.24 1.17 12.79
N TRP A 77 -12.72 2.11 11.97
CA TRP A 77 -11.34 2.55 11.98
C TRP A 77 -11.14 3.74 12.91
N LEU A 78 -10.01 3.79 13.61
CA LEU A 78 -9.55 4.94 14.39
C LEU A 78 -8.07 5.20 14.09
N TRP A 79 -7.77 6.36 13.52
CA TRP A 79 -6.39 6.79 13.32
C TRP A 79 -5.65 7.03 14.64
N SER A 80 -4.38 6.64 14.72
CA SER A 80 -3.60 6.85 15.95
C SER A 80 -3.39 8.34 16.26
N TRP A 81 -3.36 9.23 15.26
CA TRP A 81 -3.31 10.67 15.47
C TRP A 81 -4.58 11.25 16.12
N ALA A 82 -5.70 10.58 15.99
CA ALA A 82 -6.99 10.98 16.56
C ALA A 82 -7.24 10.37 17.95
N HIS A 83 -6.44 9.38 18.37
CA HIS A 83 -6.61 8.68 19.64
C HIS A 83 -5.89 9.43 20.77
N THR A 84 -6.44 10.55 21.21
CA THR A 84 -5.82 11.46 22.19
C THR A 84 -5.67 10.88 23.60
N GLU A 85 -6.50 9.89 23.95
CA GLU A 85 -6.51 9.24 25.29
C GLU A 85 -5.60 7.99 25.35
N SER A 86 -4.96 7.61 24.26
CA SER A 86 -4.14 6.38 24.21
C SER A 86 -2.89 6.39 25.07
N GLY A 87 -2.39 7.57 25.44
CA GLY A 87 -1.11 7.73 26.13
C GLY A 87 0.11 7.31 25.27
N LEU A 88 -0.09 7.05 23.98
CA LEU A 88 1.00 6.68 23.07
C LEU A 88 2.00 7.83 22.91
N PRO A 89 3.30 7.52 22.89
CA PRO A 89 4.32 8.53 22.59
C PRO A 89 4.11 9.15 21.22
N GLU A 90 4.45 10.43 21.06
CA GLU A 90 4.32 11.15 19.79
C GLU A 90 5.04 10.44 18.62
N LYS A 91 6.22 9.86 18.90
CA LYS A 91 6.97 9.08 17.91
C LYS A 91 6.21 7.89 17.36
N SER A 92 5.38 7.22 18.19
CA SER A 92 4.60 6.04 17.79
C SER A 92 3.41 6.39 16.91
N THR A 93 2.95 7.65 16.91
CA THR A 93 1.85 8.17 16.08
C THR A 93 2.31 9.08 14.95
N ALA A 94 3.62 9.31 14.81
CA ALA A 94 4.19 10.25 13.83
C ALA A 94 3.85 9.85 12.39
N ILE A 95 3.83 8.55 12.08
CA ILE A 95 3.54 8.04 10.75
C ILE A 95 2.09 8.32 10.32
N SER A 96 1.12 8.21 11.22
CA SER A 96 -0.28 8.53 10.90
C SER A 96 -0.49 10.03 10.69
N ARG A 97 0.25 10.89 11.40
CA ARG A 97 0.26 12.34 11.16
C ARG A 97 0.94 12.68 9.83
N ARG A 98 2.01 11.96 9.47
CA ARG A 98 2.62 12.06 8.15
C ARG A 98 1.61 11.70 7.06
N ALA A 99 0.94 10.54 7.15
CA ALA A 99 -0.05 10.11 6.18
C ALA A 99 -1.20 11.14 6.02
N LYS A 100 -1.70 11.70 7.14
CA LYS A 100 -2.67 12.79 7.12
C LYS A 100 -2.18 14.02 6.36
N ARG A 101 -0.92 14.43 6.58
CA ARG A 101 -0.34 15.61 5.93
C ARG A 101 -0.08 15.38 4.45
N ASP A 102 0.40 14.18 4.08
CA ASP A 102 0.83 13.85 2.71
C ASP A 102 -0.35 13.49 1.80
N LEU A 103 -1.52 13.18 2.37
CA LEU A 103 -2.77 12.84 1.69
C LEU A 103 -3.92 13.80 2.10
N PRO A 104 -3.75 15.13 1.87
CA PRO A 104 -4.70 16.12 2.37
C PRO A 104 -6.05 16.09 1.68
N ASP A 105 -6.10 15.60 0.44
CA ASP A 105 -7.29 15.58 -0.40
C ASP A 105 -8.18 14.35 -0.16
N LEU A 106 -7.68 13.32 0.57
CA LEU A 106 -8.45 12.13 0.93
C LEU A 106 -9.24 12.35 2.24
N PRO A 107 -10.58 12.37 2.21
CA PRO A 107 -11.42 12.55 3.40
C PRO A 107 -11.13 11.53 4.51
N GLU A 108 -10.83 10.28 4.15
CA GLU A 108 -10.55 9.19 5.07
C GLU A 108 -9.30 9.45 5.91
N PHE A 109 -8.30 10.12 5.34
CA PHE A 109 -7.08 10.50 6.05
C PHE A 109 -7.24 11.77 6.90
N GLN A 110 -8.32 12.51 6.69
CA GLN A 110 -8.66 13.72 7.47
C GLN A 110 -9.68 13.44 8.58
N THR A 111 -10.45 12.37 8.48
CA THR A 111 -11.49 11.96 9.44
C THR A 111 -10.92 11.00 10.48
N GLY A 112 -10.94 11.38 11.75
CA GLY A 112 -10.28 10.63 12.83
C GLY A 112 -10.83 9.23 13.07
N LYS A 113 -12.15 9.05 12.93
CA LYS A 113 -12.85 7.78 13.11
C LYS A 113 -14.00 7.65 12.11
N PHE A 114 -14.17 6.47 11.52
CA PHE A 114 -15.26 6.16 10.59
C PHE A 114 -15.58 4.66 10.56
N MET A 115 -16.71 4.32 9.94
CA MET A 115 -17.17 2.93 9.80
C MET A 115 -16.33 2.20 8.75
N LEU A 116 -16.09 0.91 8.98
CA LEU A 116 -15.42 0.02 8.03
C LEU A 116 -16.44 -0.53 7.01
N ASP A 117 -15.97 -0.73 5.79
CA ASP A 117 -16.63 -1.46 4.72
C ASP A 117 -15.58 -2.15 3.82
N GLU A 118 -15.99 -2.66 2.66
CA GLU A 118 -15.09 -3.36 1.74
C GLU A 118 -13.94 -2.48 1.22
N LEU A 119 -14.17 -1.20 1.00
CA LEU A 119 -13.17 -0.24 0.54
C LEU A 119 -12.45 0.42 1.72
N HIS A 120 -13.19 0.81 2.75
CA HIS A 120 -12.70 1.51 3.93
C HIS A 120 -12.29 0.50 5.02
N ASN A 121 -11.11 -0.10 4.91
CA ASN A 121 -10.55 -1.04 5.88
C ASN A 121 -9.06 -0.78 6.11
N GLY A 122 -8.51 -1.31 7.19
CA GLY A 122 -7.14 -1.02 7.60
C GLY A 122 -6.08 -1.50 6.62
N HIS A 123 -6.33 -2.57 5.86
CA HIS A 123 -5.40 -3.01 4.82
C HIS A 123 -5.29 -1.99 3.70
N ASN A 124 -6.42 -1.51 3.19
CA ASN A 124 -6.47 -0.52 2.10
C ASN A 124 -5.84 0.81 2.53
N LEU A 125 -6.18 1.30 3.73
CA LEU A 125 -5.60 2.52 4.28
C LEU A 125 -4.09 2.39 4.51
N ALA A 126 -3.63 1.24 4.99
CA ALA A 126 -2.20 0.98 5.18
C ALA A 126 -1.45 0.89 3.85
N MET A 127 -2.01 0.24 2.82
CA MET A 127 -1.40 0.20 1.47
C MET A 127 -1.21 1.60 0.89
N ILE A 128 -2.22 2.47 0.99
CA ILE A 128 -2.10 3.87 0.54
C ILE A 128 -1.03 4.60 1.35
N SER A 129 -1.03 4.44 2.69
CA SER A 129 -0.05 5.10 3.57
C SER A 129 1.38 4.71 3.23
N VAL A 130 1.69 3.41 3.02
CA VAL A 130 3.03 2.96 2.64
C VAL A 130 3.39 3.33 1.21
N GLY A 131 2.42 3.39 0.29
CA GLY A 131 2.61 3.86 -1.08
C GLY A 131 2.97 5.35 -1.16
N ALA A 132 2.40 6.18 -0.27
CA ALA A 132 2.70 7.61 -0.15
C ALA A 132 3.92 7.91 0.73
N SER A 133 4.47 6.92 1.46
CA SER A 133 5.63 7.11 2.33
C SER A 133 6.90 7.41 1.51
N PRO A 134 7.74 8.39 1.90
CA PRO A 134 9.04 8.63 1.29
C PRO A 134 10.07 7.55 1.64
N ASP A 135 9.81 6.73 2.66
CA ASP A 135 10.69 5.67 3.12
C ASP A 135 10.30 4.30 2.55
N ASN A 136 11.27 3.40 2.43
CA ASN A 136 11.04 2.00 2.13
C ASN A 136 10.46 1.29 3.36
N VAL A 137 9.16 1.03 3.33
CA VAL A 137 8.39 0.51 4.46
C VAL A 137 7.36 -0.52 4.00
N CYS A 138 7.00 -1.42 4.90
CA CYS A 138 5.83 -2.30 4.79
C CYS A 138 4.88 -2.00 5.95
N TYR A 139 3.69 -2.58 5.92
CA TYR A 139 2.79 -2.53 7.06
C TYR A 139 2.56 -3.94 7.63
N TYR A 140 2.06 -4.01 8.86
CA TYR A 140 1.63 -5.27 9.46
C TYR A 140 0.34 -5.07 10.25
N ARG A 141 -0.59 -6.04 10.10
CA ARG A 141 -1.80 -6.11 10.92
C ARG A 141 -1.47 -6.88 12.19
N CYS A 142 -1.54 -6.24 13.33
CA CYS A 142 -1.30 -6.79 14.66
C CYS A 142 -2.65 -7.11 15.32
N PRO A 143 -3.18 -8.35 15.21
CA PRO A 143 -4.46 -8.69 15.80
C PRO A 143 -4.40 -8.72 17.32
N TYR A 144 -5.51 -8.31 17.96
CA TYR A 144 -5.75 -8.45 19.38
C TYR A 144 -7.24 -8.78 19.62
N ASP A 145 -7.62 -9.11 20.86
CA ASP A 145 -9.02 -9.42 21.15
C ASP A 145 -9.93 -8.22 20.85
N GLY A 146 -10.89 -8.40 19.92
CA GLY A 146 -11.85 -7.39 19.47
C GLY A 146 -11.34 -6.42 18.40
N GLY A 147 -10.17 -6.66 17.77
CA GLY A 147 -9.70 -5.82 16.66
C GLY A 147 -8.26 -6.06 16.21
N ALA A 148 -7.69 -5.05 15.56
CA ALA A 148 -6.29 -5.09 15.14
C ALA A 148 -5.68 -3.68 15.13
N ALA A 149 -4.38 -3.59 15.46
CA ALA A 149 -3.58 -2.41 15.16
C ALA A 149 -2.87 -2.59 13.81
N PHE A 150 -2.77 -1.51 13.04
CA PHE A 150 -1.98 -1.47 11.81
C PHE A 150 -0.75 -0.61 12.06
N VAL A 151 0.41 -1.17 11.77
CA VAL A 151 1.70 -0.50 12.00
C VAL A 151 2.48 -0.42 10.69
N GLU A 152 3.24 0.65 10.52
CA GLU A 152 4.24 0.79 9.47
C GLU A 152 5.60 0.39 10.03
N ILE A 153 6.34 -0.43 9.29
CA ILE A 153 7.60 -1.04 9.72
C ILE A 153 8.75 -0.45 8.91
N HIS A 154 9.78 0.03 9.62
CA HIS A 154 11.01 0.62 9.07
C HIS A 154 12.22 -0.26 9.33
N GLY A 155 13.28 -0.07 8.53
CA GLY A 155 14.55 -0.78 8.70
C GLY A 155 14.52 -2.23 8.19
N LEU A 156 13.56 -2.55 7.34
CA LEU A 156 13.47 -3.86 6.66
C LEU A 156 14.63 -4.04 5.66
N PRO A 157 15.05 -5.29 5.36
CA PRO A 157 16.06 -5.58 4.36
C PRO A 157 15.74 -5.02 2.97
N GLU A 158 16.77 -4.56 2.24
CA GLU A 158 16.61 -3.94 0.92
C GLU A 158 16.04 -4.92 -0.13
N GLU A 159 16.25 -6.21 0.02
CA GLU A 159 15.73 -7.25 -0.86
C GLU A 159 14.20 -7.22 -0.97
N ILE A 160 13.50 -6.80 0.09
CA ILE A 160 12.04 -6.63 0.08
C ILE A 160 11.62 -5.57 -0.94
N PHE A 161 12.45 -4.55 -1.11
CA PHE A 161 12.19 -3.39 -1.95
C PHE A 161 12.91 -3.43 -3.30
N ALA A 162 13.57 -4.54 -3.64
CA ALA A 162 14.21 -4.71 -4.93
C ALA A 162 13.21 -4.54 -6.09
N GLN A 163 13.70 -4.07 -7.24
CA GLN A 163 12.86 -3.93 -8.45
C GLN A 163 12.33 -5.30 -8.89
N ALA A 164 11.09 -5.33 -9.32
CA ALA A 164 10.50 -6.49 -9.98
C ALA A 164 10.97 -6.52 -11.44
N ASP A 165 11.27 -7.72 -11.94
CA ASP A 165 11.42 -7.96 -13.37
C ASP A 165 10.06 -8.09 -14.07
N ASP A 166 10.07 -8.33 -15.38
CA ASP A 166 8.86 -8.48 -16.20
C ASP A 166 7.95 -9.63 -15.74
N LYS A 167 8.55 -10.75 -15.35
CA LYS A 167 7.79 -11.95 -14.92
C LYS A 167 7.14 -11.74 -13.55
N GLU A 168 7.89 -11.14 -12.62
CA GLU A 168 7.39 -10.85 -11.29
C GLU A 168 6.30 -9.79 -11.33
N PHE A 169 6.49 -8.73 -12.15
CA PHE A 169 5.45 -7.73 -12.42
C PHE A 169 4.17 -8.38 -12.93
N LEU A 170 4.25 -9.18 -14.00
CA LEU A 170 3.08 -9.83 -14.59
C LEU A 170 2.39 -10.78 -13.62
N ARG A 171 3.16 -11.62 -12.93
CA ARG A 171 2.61 -12.56 -11.94
C ARG A 171 1.84 -11.81 -10.86
N GLN A 172 2.44 -10.77 -10.29
CA GLN A 172 1.85 -9.99 -9.21
C GLN A 172 0.63 -9.21 -9.71
N TYR A 173 0.73 -8.57 -10.87
CA TYR A 173 -0.36 -7.83 -11.49
C TYR A 173 -1.59 -8.72 -11.74
N ILE A 174 -1.40 -9.88 -12.39
CA ILE A 174 -2.48 -10.85 -12.66
C ILE A 174 -3.10 -11.37 -11.36
N GLN A 175 -2.28 -11.67 -10.35
CA GLN A 175 -2.77 -12.12 -9.05
C GLN A 175 -3.68 -11.07 -8.40
N ILE A 176 -3.30 -9.79 -8.43
CA ILE A 176 -4.08 -8.72 -7.83
C ILE A 176 -5.40 -8.52 -8.56
N ILE A 177 -5.39 -8.38 -9.89
CA ILE A 177 -6.62 -8.14 -10.66
C ILE A 177 -7.61 -9.30 -10.62
N SER A 178 -7.15 -10.49 -10.25
CA SER A 178 -8.01 -11.69 -10.14
C SER A 178 -8.81 -11.75 -8.83
N GLY A 179 -8.42 -11.02 -7.81
CA GLY A 179 -9.04 -11.13 -6.48
C GLY A 179 -9.17 -9.81 -5.71
N PHE A 180 -8.76 -8.70 -6.29
CA PHE A 180 -8.77 -7.41 -5.62
C PHE A 180 -9.50 -6.36 -6.47
N TYR A 181 -10.43 -5.64 -5.85
CA TYR A 181 -11.21 -4.60 -6.53
C TYR A 181 -10.36 -3.32 -6.68
N CYS A 182 -9.98 -3.00 -7.93
CA CYS A 182 -9.17 -1.82 -8.25
C CYS A 182 -9.36 -1.41 -9.72
N ASP A 183 -8.92 -0.21 -10.07
CA ASP A 183 -8.71 0.19 -11.47
C ASP A 183 -7.43 -0.46 -11.99
N HIS A 184 -7.55 -1.33 -13.01
CA HIS A 184 -6.41 -2.11 -13.53
C HIS A 184 -5.36 -1.25 -14.22
N ARG A 185 -5.75 -0.12 -14.83
CA ARG A 185 -4.82 0.81 -15.47
C ARG A 185 -4.02 1.59 -14.44
N LEU A 186 -4.68 2.09 -13.38
CA LEU A 186 -4.00 2.78 -12.28
C LEU A 186 -3.10 1.82 -11.50
N LEU A 187 -3.53 0.56 -11.30
CA LEU A 187 -2.70 -0.48 -10.71
C LEU A 187 -1.40 -0.71 -11.50
N ALA A 188 -1.51 -0.86 -12.82
CA ALA A 188 -0.34 -1.04 -13.68
C ALA A 188 0.58 0.18 -13.62
N ALA A 189 0.03 1.39 -13.80
CA ALA A 189 0.78 2.63 -13.78
C ALA A 189 1.50 2.87 -12.44
N GLY A 190 0.78 2.70 -11.32
CA GLY A 190 1.32 2.87 -9.97
C GLY A 190 2.41 1.86 -9.65
N PHE A 191 2.23 0.59 -10.05
CA PHE A 191 3.23 -0.44 -9.86
C PHE A 191 4.51 -0.13 -10.66
N LEU A 192 4.40 0.13 -11.96
CA LEU A 192 5.53 0.46 -12.83
C LEU A 192 6.28 1.70 -12.34
N HIS A 193 5.54 2.74 -11.98
CA HIS A 193 6.11 3.98 -11.46
C HIS A 193 6.92 3.75 -10.19
N GLN A 194 6.34 3.12 -9.16
CA GLN A 194 7.03 2.83 -7.91
C GLN A 194 8.16 1.79 -8.07
N ASN A 195 8.08 0.94 -9.11
CA ASN A 195 9.16 0.01 -9.46
C ASN A 195 10.35 0.71 -10.16
N GLY A 196 10.20 1.96 -10.59
CA GLY A 196 11.18 2.66 -11.38
C GLY A 196 11.32 2.13 -12.82
N THR A 197 10.29 1.44 -13.31
CA THR A 197 10.23 0.91 -14.68
C THR A 197 9.73 2.00 -15.62
N ALA A 198 10.46 2.24 -16.71
CA ALA A 198 10.04 3.19 -17.73
C ALA A 198 8.78 2.67 -18.46
N PHE A 199 7.80 3.55 -18.67
CA PHE A 199 6.61 3.23 -19.43
C PHE A 199 6.03 4.44 -20.14
N THR A 200 5.32 4.18 -21.23
CA THR A 200 4.47 5.15 -21.92
C THR A 200 3.02 4.79 -21.68
N PHE A 201 2.14 5.79 -21.70
CA PHE A 201 0.72 5.60 -21.43
C PHE A 201 -0.13 6.55 -22.27
N ASP A 202 -1.33 6.08 -22.60
CA ASP A 202 -2.47 6.87 -23.04
C ASP A 202 -3.74 6.42 -22.30
N GLU A 203 -4.90 6.81 -22.75
CA GLU A 203 -6.17 6.47 -22.08
C GLU A 203 -6.45 4.96 -22.03
N SER A 204 -5.99 4.19 -23.03
CA SER A 204 -6.34 2.80 -23.24
C SER A 204 -5.14 1.84 -23.24
N VAL A 205 -3.90 2.35 -23.27
CA VAL A 205 -2.71 1.50 -23.40
C VAL A 205 -1.60 1.97 -22.47
N ILE A 206 -0.94 1.01 -21.81
CA ILE A 206 0.35 1.20 -21.15
C ILE A 206 1.37 0.28 -21.83
N THR A 207 2.56 0.81 -22.19
CA THR A 207 3.67 0.02 -22.67
C THR A 207 4.86 0.20 -21.72
N ALA A 208 5.22 -0.87 -21.01
CA ALA A 208 6.30 -0.91 -20.03
C ALA A 208 7.59 -1.47 -20.65
N GLU A 209 8.74 -0.95 -20.22
CA GLU A 209 10.06 -1.33 -20.72
C GLU A 209 10.88 -2.06 -19.63
N PHE A 210 11.11 -3.37 -19.83
CA PHE A 210 11.94 -4.20 -18.96
C PHE A 210 13.22 -4.64 -19.70
N GLY A 211 14.22 -3.77 -19.67
CA GLY A 211 15.44 -3.98 -20.45
C GLY A 211 15.17 -4.00 -21.96
N THR A 212 15.35 -5.17 -22.59
CA THR A 212 15.06 -5.36 -24.02
C THR A 212 13.63 -5.78 -24.33
N ARG A 213 12.84 -6.12 -23.32
CA ARG A 213 11.44 -6.54 -23.47
C ARG A 213 10.49 -5.38 -23.24
N LYS A 214 9.42 -5.37 -24.03
CA LYS A 214 8.31 -4.44 -23.84
C LYS A 214 7.02 -5.21 -23.63
N ILE A 215 6.27 -4.80 -22.61
CA ILE A 215 4.97 -5.35 -22.28
C ILE A 215 3.92 -4.29 -22.55
N ARG A 216 2.93 -4.64 -23.37
CA ARG A 216 1.78 -3.79 -23.65
C ARG A 216 0.58 -4.33 -22.88
N LEU A 217 -0.10 -3.43 -22.16
CA LEU A 217 -1.39 -3.68 -21.52
C LEU A 217 -2.42 -2.77 -22.17
N THR A 218 -3.53 -3.36 -22.62
CA THR A 218 -4.66 -2.64 -23.21
C THR A 218 -5.84 -2.67 -22.27
N PHE A 219 -6.53 -1.54 -22.14
CA PHE A 219 -7.61 -1.35 -21.18
C PHE A 219 -8.89 -0.88 -21.86
N GLU A 220 -10.02 -1.25 -21.27
CA GLU A 220 -11.35 -0.71 -21.59
C GLU A 220 -11.97 -0.14 -20.32
N ARG A 221 -12.65 1.02 -20.45
CA ARG A 221 -13.36 1.64 -19.36
C ARG A 221 -14.75 1.04 -19.23
N THR A 222 -15.11 0.58 -18.04
CA THR A 222 -16.42 0.01 -17.72
C THR A 222 -17.47 1.10 -17.48
N GLU A 223 -18.75 0.71 -17.37
CA GLU A 223 -19.85 1.61 -17.01
C GLU A 223 -19.67 2.22 -15.61
N ASP A 224 -18.96 1.52 -14.71
CA ASP A 224 -18.62 1.98 -13.34
C ASP A 224 -17.40 2.92 -13.31
N ASP A 225 -16.95 3.37 -14.48
CA ASP A 225 -15.82 4.30 -14.63
C ASP A 225 -14.45 3.73 -14.19
N ILE A 226 -14.30 2.41 -14.17
CA ILE A 226 -13.09 1.67 -13.81
C ILE A 226 -12.49 1.03 -15.06
N SER A 227 -11.17 1.14 -15.24
CA SER A 227 -10.47 0.50 -16.34
C SER A 227 -10.22 -0.98 -16.04
N ARG A 228 -10.58 -1.86 -17.00
CA ARG A 228 -10.29 -3.29 -16.95
C ARG A 228 -9.27 -3.64 -18.03
N VAL A 229 -8.30 -4.51 -17.70
CA VAL A 229 -7.34 -5.01 -18.69
C VAL A 229 -8.05 -5.97 -19.64
N MET A 230 -7.84 -5.77 -20.95
CA MET A 230 -8.42 -6.58 -22.03
C MET A 230 -7.37 -7.49 -22.65
N ASP A 231 -6.13 -7.01 -22.76
CA ASP A 231 -5.03 -7.77 -23.38
C ASP A 231 -3.71 -7.43 -22.69
N ILE A 232 -2.84 -8.43 -22.63
CA ILE A 232 -1.45 -8.32 -22.18
C ILE A 232 -0.59 -9.04 -23.20
N SER A 233 0.29 -8.32 -23.88
CA SER A 233 1.15 -8.86 -24.94
C SER A 233 2.59 -8.35 -24.85
N GLU A 234 3.53 -9.17 -25.34
CA GLU A 234 4.93 -8.76 -25.56
C GLU A 234 5.04 -8.11 -26.94
N VAL A 235 5.77 -6.97 -27.05
CA VAL A 235 5.94 -6.18 -28.28
C VAL A 235 7.41 -5.83 -28.52
#